data_7c241dbbbe6f1abc2561b0f516d86d47
#
_entry.id   7c241dbbbe6f1abc2561b0f516d86d47
#
_cell.length_a   1.000
_cell.length_b   1.000
_cell.length_c   1.000
_cell.angle_alpha   90.00
_cell.angle_beta   90.00
_cell.angle_gamma   90.00
#
_symmetry.space_group_name_H-M   'P 1'
#
loop_
_entity.id
_entity.type
_entity.pdbx_description
1 polymer ?
#
loop_
_entity_poly.entity_id
_entity_poly.type
_entity_poly.pdbx_seq_one_letter_code
_entity_poly.pdbx_strand_id
1 'polypeptide(L)'
;GGALLLWMGCATPQQPEVLRADPVTALRDVQLVQSVPAGTSLADPTLPSTQRVWIQMIRSATRSIDWAAFYVASAPGEALEPILRELASAAAKGVRVRFLIDKQMAKNDLQTLGFLERMPGAMVRLIDFNLVASGNHHAKYFVVDGKEVFLGSQNFDWRSLSQIHELGVRIVHPHIAGQLAFLFEMDFALARDRNDTLESNPPVMPRGPAKDMEVGVSPPQLTPDGIRPALPVLLDVIRSARYALSIQLLRYSAHQGSEQWDSLQEELRQAAARGVRVQLLVSNWSTQSPEIQDLKELSRFPNIEVRIATIPEVPGRFIPYARVVHSKYAVADDQILWLGTTNWERGMFMTSRNVDVVLRRSEQAKQANRVFLQLWNASYCAPIDPQKEYVPPRVR
;
A
#
# COMPACT_ATOMS: atom_id res chain seq x y z
N GLY A 1 -30.58 -61.00 23.91
CA GLY A 1 -29.73 -60.68 22.78
C GLY A 1 -30.23 -59.42 22.14
N GLY A 2 -29.65 -58.28 22.48
CA GLY A 2 -29.95 -56.99 21.84
C GLY A 2 -28.71 -56.53 21.05
N ALA A 3 -28.85 -56.40 19.75
CA ALA A 3 -27.81 -55.86 18.87
C ALA A 3 -27.89 -54.34 18.84
N LEU A 4 -26.81 -53.67 19.25
CA LEU A 4 -26.61 -52.24 19.12
C LEU A 4 -26.18 -51.94 17.68
N LEU A 5 -27.01 -51.25 16.91
CA LEU A 5 -26.64 -50.68 15.60
C LEU A 5 -25.96 -49.33 15.81
N LEU A 6 -24.65 -49.29 15.57
CA LEU A 6 -23.86 -48.04 15.46
C LEU A 6 -24.17 -47.37 14.12
N TRP A 7 -24.78 -46.19 14.17
CA TRP A 7 -24.88 -45.28 13.03
C TRP A 7 -23.56 -44.56 12.84
N MET A 8 -22.79 -44.94 11.81
CA MET A 8 -21.69 -44.12 11.31
C MET A 8 -22.27 -43.06 10.36
N GLY A 9 -22.32 -41.84 10.82
CA GLY A 9 -22.65 -40.68 9.98
C GLY A 9 -21.49 -40.40 9.06
N CYS A 10 -21.65 -40.62 7.74
CA CYS A 10 -20.76 -40.13 6.71
C CYS A 10 -20.88 -38.61 6.65
N ALA A 11 -19.84 -37.90 7.09
CA ALA A 11 -19.69 -36.48 6.80
C ALA A 11 -19.44 -36.33 5.30
N THR A 12 -20.36 -35.75 4.56
CA THR A 12 -20.19 -35.31 3.18
C THR A 12 -19.13 -34.20 3.14
N PRO A 13 -18.11 -34.30 2.29
CA PRO A 13 -17.15 -33.20 2.12
C PRO A 13 -17.90 -31.97 1.58
N GLN A 14 -17.82 -30.87 2.32
CA GLN A 14 -18.28 -29.57 1.81
C GLN A 14 -17.48 -29.25 0.53
N GLN A 15 -18.21 -29.16 -0.57
CA GLN A 15 -17.65 -28.64 -1.82
C GLN A 15 -17.18 -27.19 -1.59
N PRO A 16 -16.01 -26.79 -2.14
CA PRO A 16 -15.58 -25.40 -2.05
C PRO A 16 -16.64 -24.53 -2.70
N GLU A 17 -17.06 -23.50 -1.98
CA GLU A 17 -18.02 -22.49 -2.43
C GLU A 17 -17.52 -21.88 -3.72
N VAL A 18 -18.14 -22.25 -4.84
CA VAL A 18 -17.85 -21.66 -6.14
C VAL A 18 -18.22 -20.18 -6.02
N LEU A 19 -17.21 -19.32 -5.96
CA LEU A 19 -17.37 -17.87 -6.03
C LEU A 19 -18.28 -17.55 -7.22
N ARG A 20 -19.55 -17.25 -6.95
CA ARG A 20 -20.47 -16.74 -7.97
C ARG A 20 -19.82 -15.53 -8.60
N ALA A 21 -19.67 -15.55 -9.92
CA ALA A 21 -19.22 -14.40 -10.66
C ALA A 21 -20.22 -13.27 -10.43
N ASP A 22 -19.87 -12.33 -9.56
CA ASP A 22 -20.63 -11.09 -9.42
C ASP A 22 -20.67 -10.38 -10.79
N PRO A 23 -21.77 -9.70 -11.14
CA PRO A 23 -21.87 -8.98 -12.39
C PRO A 23 -20.69 -8.03 -12.53
N VAL A 24 -19.99 -8.08 -13.65
CA VAL A 24 -18.84 -7.24 -13.98
C VAL A 24 -19.28 -5.78 -13.91
N THR A 25 -19.09 -5.14 -12.77
CA THR A 25 -19.28 -3.69 -12.63
C THR A 25 -18.14 -3.02 -13.36
N ALA A 26 -18.43 -2.17 -14.34
CA ALA A 26 -17.41 -1.40 -15.05
C ALA A 26 -16.55 -0.62 -14.03
N LEU A 27 -15.21 -0.68 -14.19
CA LEU A 27 -14.29 0.06 -13.32
C LEU A 27 -14.47 1.56 -13.56
N ARG A 28 -14.57 2.33 -12.48
CA ARG A 28 -14.61 3.80 -12.53
C ARG A 28 -13.21 4.33 -12.86
N ASP A 29 -13.11 5.53 -13.43
CA ASP A 29 -11.83 6.17 -13.79
C ASP A 29 -10.90 6.36 -12.57
N VAL A 30 -11.48 6.59 -11.38
CA VAL A 30 -10.75 6.60 -10.10
C VAL A 30 -11.52 5.74 -9.11
N GLN A 31 -10.91 4.67 -8.63
CA GLN A 31 -11.56 3.70 -7.77
C GLN A 31 -10.65 3.29 -6.60
N LEU A 32 -11.13 3.49 -5.37
CA LEU A 32 -10.47 2.89 -4.21
C LEU A 32 -10.65 1.36 -4.22
N VAL A 33 -9.63 0.68 -3.73
CA VAL A 33 -9.63 -0.77 -3.53
C VAL A 33 -9.09 -1.10 -2.16
N GLN A 34 -9.58 -2.18 -1.57
CA GLN A 34 -9.20 -2.59 -0.22
C GLN A 34 -8.70 -4.03 -0.17
N SER A 35 -7.85 -4.31 0.78
CA SER A 35 -7.63 -5.65 1.32
C SER A 35 -7.93 -5.62 2.81
N VAL A 36 -8.60 -6.64 3.31
CA VAL A 36 -8.94 -6.73 4.72
C VAL A 36 -8.50 -8.09 5.29
N PRO A 37 -8.06 -8.12 6.54
CA PRO A 37 -7.69 -9.37 7.18
C PRO A 37 -8.88 -10.32 7.25
N ALA A 38 -8.72 -11.53 6.73
CA ALA A 38 -9.76 -12.54 6.74
C ALA A 38 -10.32 -12.78 8.15
N GLY A 39 -11.64 -12.97 8.26
CA GLY A 39 -12.33 -13.16 9.55
C GLY A 39 -12.52 -11.89 10.38
N THR A 40 -12.31 -10.70 9.80
CA THR A 40 -12.64 -9.41 10.43
C THR A 40 -13.86 -8.77 9.76
N SER A 41 -14.51 -7.84 10.46
CA SER A 41 -15.64 -7.04 9.95
C SER A 41 -15.21 -5.69 9.36
N LEU A 42 -13.98 -5.59 8.84
CA LEU A 42 -13.37 -4.33 8.39
C LEU A 42 -13.62 -4.02 6.90
N ALA A 43 -14.30 -4.90 6.17
CA ALA A 43 -14.61 -4.65 4.76
C ALA A 43 -15.68 -3.56 4.59
N ASP A 44 -15.38 -2.52 3.81
CA ASP A 44 -16.41 -1.62 3.29
C ASP A 44 -17.07 -2.30 2.08
N PRO A 45 -18.38 -2.61 2.13
CA PRO A 45 -19.06 -3.35 1.06
C PRO A 45 -19.14 -2.59 -0.26
N THR A 46 -18.84 -1.30 -0.25
CA THR A 46 -18.85 -0.46 -1.47
C THR A 46 -17.51 -0.46 -2.20
N LEU A 47 -16.45 -0.99 -1.59
CA LEU A 47 -15.12 -1.05 -2.18
C LEU A 47 -14.79 -2.46 -2.69
N PRO A 48 -14.29 -2.60 -3.92
CA PRO A 48 -13.83 -3.90 -4.42
C PRO A 48 -12.55 -4.35 -3.72
N SER A 49 -12.33 -5.67 -3.72
CA SER A 49 -11.05 -6.22 -3.24
C SER A 49 -9.90 -5.89 -4.19
N THR A 50 -8.72 -5.70 -3.62
CA THR A 50 -7.48 -5.48 -4.39
C THR A 50 -7.22 -6.59 -5.39
N GLN A 51 -7.34 -7.86 -4.98
CA GLN A 51 -7.14 -9.02 -5.85
C GLN A 51 -8.03 -8.96 -7.10
N ARG A 52 -9.32 -8.67 -6.94
CA ARG A 52 -10.26 -8.57 -8.06
C ARG A 52 -9.86 -7.48 -9.05
N VAL A 53 -9.51 -6.30 -8.55
CA VAL A 53 -9.15 -5.16 -9.40
C VAL A 53 -7.82 -5.42 -10.10
N TRP A 54 -6.82 -5.97 -9.44
CA TRP A 54 -5.56 -6.34 -10.08
C TRP A 54 -5.76 -7.35 -11.22
N ILE A 55 -6.57 -8.38 -11.00
CA ILE A 55 -6.91 -9.36 -12.05
C ILE A 55 -7.60 -8.68 -13.23
N GLN A 56 -8.54 -7.75 -12.99
CA GLN A 56 -9.22 -7.02 -14.05
C GLN A 56 -8.26 -6.15 -14.85
N MET A 57 -7.37 -5.42 -14.18
CA MET A 57 -6.35 -4.59 -14.83
C MET A 57 -5.37 -5.44 -15.67
N ILE A 58 -4.90 -6.57 -15.13
CA ILE A 58 -4.01 -7.48 -15.88
C ILE A 58 -4.71 -8.04 -17.12
N ARG A 59 -5.97 -8.45 -17.00
CA ARG A 59 -6.77 -8.97 -18.14
C ARG A 59 -7.05 -7.92 -19.21
N SER A 60 -7.12 -6.64 -18.84
CA SER A 60 -7.34 -5.54 -19.79
C SER A 60 -6.07 -5.12 -20.54
N ALA A 61 -4.90 -5.57 -20.09
CA ALA A 61 -3.63 -5.23 -20.71
C ALA A 61 -3.53 -5.76 -22.14
N THR A 62 -3.11 -4.88 -23.07
CA THR A 62 -2.95 -5.21 -24.50
C THR A 62 -1.51 -5.05 -24.98
N ARG A 63 -0.67 -4.28 -24.28
CA ARG A 63 0.70 -3.95 -24.69
C ARG A 63 1.73 -4.19 -23.59
N SER A 64 1.48 -3.67 -22.37
CA SER A 64 2.48 -3.71 -21.30
C SER A 64 1.88 -3.67 -19.92
N ILE A 65 2.59 -4.32 -19.00
CA ILE A 65 2.41 -4.22 -17.54
C ILE A 65 3.78 -3.96 -16.95
N ASP A 66 3.95 -2.79 -16.32
CA ASP A 66 5.19 -2.36 -15.69
C ASP A 66 4.96 -2.30 -14.17
N TRP A 67 5.58 -3.19 -13.41
CA TRP A 67 5.32 -3.41 -11.98
C TRP A 67 6.51 -3.02 -11.12
N ALA A 68 6.35 -2.01 -10.29
CA ALA A 68 7.29 -1.62 -9.25
C ALA A 68 6.86 -2.23 -7.91
N ALA A 69 7.68 -3.11 -7.35
CA ALA A 69 7.40 -3.84 -6.12
C ALA A 69 8.53 -3.71 -5.10
N PHE A 70 8.18 -3.58 -3.83
CA PHE A 70 9.16 -3.64 -2.75
C PHE A 70 9.70 -5.07 -2.60
N TYR A 71 8.81 -6.06 -2.62
CA TYR A 71 9.13 -7.49 -2.68
C TYR A 71 7.97 -8.27 -3.29
N VAL A 72 8.21 -9.55 -3.55
CA VAL A 72 7.20 -10.50 -4.01
C VAL A 72 7.15 -11.67 -3.04
N ALA A 73 5.95 -12.17 -2.73
CA ALA A 73 5.80 -13.38 -1.92
C ALA A 73 4.47 -14.08 -2.20
N SER A 74 4.53 -15.36 -2.56
CA SER A 74 3.36 -16.20 -2.79
C SER A 74 3.41 -17.45 -1.91
N ALA A 75 2.26 -18.10 -1.76
CA ALA A 75 2.18 -19.42 -1.17
C ALA A 75 1.10 -20.23 -1.90
N PRO A 76 1.23 -21.56 -1.98
CA PRO A 76 0.28 -22.42 -2.67
C PRO A 76 -1.14 -22.25 -2.14
N GLY A 77 -2.10 -22.05 -3.04
CA GLY A 77 -3.52 -21.85 -2.70
C GLY A 77 -3.88 -20.48 -2.15
N GLU A 78 -2.91 -19.56 -1.96
CA GLU A 78 -3.13 -18.25 -1.38
C GLU A 78 -3.48 -17.17 -2.43
N ALA A 79 -3.87 -16.00 -1.96
CA ALA A 79 -4.51 -14.95 -2.75
C ALA A 79 -3.68 -14.38 -3.92
N LEU A 80 -2.35 -14.53 -3.93
CA LEU A 80 -1.50 -14.03 -5.03
C LEU A 80 -1.45 -15.01 -6.21
N GLU A 81 -1.69 -16.28 -5.99
CA GLU A 81 -1.56 -17.31 -7.04
C GLU A 81 -2.45 -17.06 -8.27
N PRO A 82 -3.74 -16.67 -8.16
CA PRO A 82 -4.55 -16.29 -9.32
C PRO A 82 -3.95 -15.12 -10.12
N ILE A 83 -3.34 -14.15 -9.45
CA ILE A 83 -2.70 -12.98 -10.08
C ILE A 83 -1.47 -13.42 -10.89
N LEU A 84 -0.64 -14.32 -10.34
CA LEU A 84 0.51 -14.89 -11.06
C LEU A 84 0.07 -15.64 -12.33
N ARG A 85 -1.04 -16.39 -12.27
CA ARG A 85 -1.62 -17.07 -13.45
C ARG A 85 -2.08 -16.08 -14.52
N GLU A 86 -2.73 -14.99 -14.13
CA GLU A 86 -3.17 -13.96 -15.08
C GLU A 86 -2.00 -13.23 -15.73
N LEU A 87 -0.94 -12.93 -14.98
CA LEU A 87 0.28 -12.34 -15.51
C LEU A 87 0.96 -13.27 -16.53
N ALA A 88 1.06 -14.56 -16.22
CA ALA A 88 1.59 -15.56 -17.16
C ALA A 88 0.73 -15.67 -18.42
N SER A 89 -0.61 -15.61 -18.27
CA SER A 89 -1.54 -15.61 -19.40
C SER A 89 -1.39 -14.36 -20.27
N ALA A 90 -1.23 -13.17 -19.66
CA ALA A 90 -1.00 -11.92 -20.39
C ALA A 90 0.33 -11.96 -21.15
N ALA A 91 1.40 -12.41 -20.51
CA ALA A 91 2.73 -12.57 -21.13
C ALA A 91 2.67 -13.56 -22.32
N ALA A 92 1.99 -14.70 -22.17
CA ALA A 92 1.81 -15.69 -23.24
C ALA A 92 1.03 -15.14 -24.45
N LYS A 93 0.20 -14.12 -24.26
CA LYS A 93 -0.51 -13.40 -25.32
C LYS A 93 0.31 -12.27 -25.96
N GLY A 94 1.56 -12.09 -25.56
CA GLY A 94 2.47 -11.07 -26.10
C GLY A 94 2.45 -9.73 -25.34
N VAL A 95 1.76 -9.63 -24.21
CA VAL A 95 1.87 -8.45 -23.34
C VAL A 95 3.27 -8.43 -22.70
N ARG A 96 3.98 -7.31 -22.88
CA ARG A 96 5.28 -7.12 -22.21
C ARG A 96 5.06 -6.95 -20.71
N VAL A 97 5.61 -7.83 -19.91
CA VAL A 97 5.53 -7.76 -18.44
C VAL A 97 6.90 -7.47 -17.86
N ARG A 98 7.04 -6.40 -17.08
CA ARG A 98 8.29 -6.04 -16.42
C ARG A 98 8.11 -5.89 -14.94
N PHE A 99 9.08 -6.37 -14.17
CA PHE A 99 9.14 -6.20 -12.71
C PHE A 99 10.42 -5.46 -12.33
N LEU A 100 10.27 -4.45 -11.49
CA LEU A 100 11.34 -3.81 -10.77
C LEU A 100 11.16 -4.08 -9.27
N ILE A 101 12.12 -4.77 -8.65
CA ILE A 101 12.01 -5.25 -7.28
C ILE A 101 13.24 -4.76 -6.49
N ASP A 102 13.04 -4.35 -5.23
CA ASP A 102 14.15 -4.00 -4.35
C ASP A 102 15.04 -5.21 -4.12
N LYS A 103 16.35 -5.07 -4.38
CA LYS A 103 17.33 -6.16 -4.33
C LYS A 103 17.49 -6.74 -2.92
N GLN A 104 17.44 -5.88 -1.88
CA GLN A 104 17.59 -6.34 -0.50
C GLN A 104 16.40 -7.19 -0.06
N MET A 105 15.22 -6.90 -0.61
CA MET A 105 13.97 -7.55 -0.27
C MET A 105 13.63 -8.75 -1.17
N ALA A 106 14.22 -8.82 -2.35
CA ALA A 106 14.00 -9.92 -3.32
C ALA A 106 14.29 -11.32 -2.75
N LYS A 107 15.21 -11.41 -1.77
CA LYS A 107 15.58 -12.65 -1.08
C LYS A 107 14.48 -13.21 -0.14
N ASN A 108 13.42 -12.45 0.14
CA ASN A 108 12.38 -12.88 1.06
C ASN A 108 11.56 -14.06 0.51
N ASP A 109 11.44 -14.19 -0.81
CA ASP A 109 10.80 -15.34 -1.46
C ASP A 109 11.44 -15.62 -2.83
N LEU A 110 12.50 -16.42 -2.81
CA LEU A 110 13.22 -16.82 -4.02
C LEU A 110 12.40 -17.73 -4.94
N GLN A 111 11.40 -18.43 -4.42
CA GLN A 111 10.52 -19.28 -5.23
C GLN A 111 9.61 -18.43 -6.11
N THR A 112 8.94 -17.43 -5.54
CA THR A 112 8.11 -16.50 -6.31
C THR A 112 8.96 -15.66 -7.27
N LEU A 113 10.11 -15.17 -6.83
CA LEU A 113 11.05 -14.47 -7.71
C LEU A 113 11.45 -15.33 -8.92
N GLY A 114 11.90 -16.56 -8.69
CA GLY A 114 12.27 -17.47 -9.76
C GLY A 114 11.09 -17.87 -10.67
N PHE A 115 9.85 -17.85 -10.19
CA PHE A 115 8.67 -17.98 -11.05
C PHE A 115 8.55 -16.80 -12.02
N LEU A 116 8.71 -15.57 -11.53
CA LEU A 116 8.63 -14.34 -12.36
C LEU A 116 9.77 -14.31 -13.39
N GLU A 117 11.01 -14.67 -13.00
CA GLU A 117 12.18 -14.70 -13.89
C GLU A 117 12.05 -15.75 -15.01
N ARG A 118 11.36 -16.85 -14.76
CA ARG A 118 11.11 -17.90 -15.76
C ARG A 118 9.84 -17.69 -16.59
N MET A 119 9.04 -16.66 -16.28
CA MET A 119 7.80 -16.38 -17.02
C MET A 119 8.14 -15.93 -18.45
N PRO A 120 7.73 -16.65 -19.50
CA PRO A 120 8.01 -16.28 -20.88
C PRO A 120 7.49 -14.87 -21.19
N GLY A 121 8.33 -14.02 -21.77
CA GLY A 121 7.97 -12.63 -22.10
C GLY A 121 8.01 -11.66 -20.93
N ALA A 122 8.34 -12.10 -19.72
CA ALA A 122 8.58 -11.23 -18.58
C ALA A 122 10.06 -10.85 -18.45
N MET A 123 10.29 -9.68 -17.86
CA MET A 123 11.62 -9.19 -17.51
C MET A 123 11.62 -8.76 -16.05
N VAL A 124 12.56 -9.26 -15.27
CA VAL A 124 12.75 -8.89 -13.88
C VAL A 124 14.09 -8.17 -13.72
N ARG A 125 14.08 -7.01 -13.07
CA ARG A 125 15.28 -6.31 -12.63
C ARG A 125 15.25 -6.09 -11.12
N LEU A 126 16.41 -6.23 -10.49
CA LEU A 126 16.62 -5.98 -9.07
C LEU A 126 17.38 -4.66 -8.91
N ILE A 127 16.77 -3.70 -8.23
CA ILE A 127 17.39 -2.40 -7.95
C ILE A 127 18.01 -2.40 -6.56
N ASP A 128 19.29 -2.11 -6.46
CA ASP A 128 19.97 -1.87 -5.19
C ASP A 128 19.82 -0.39 -4.79
N PHE A 129 18.65 -0.05 -4.29
CA PHE A 129 18.32 1.35 -3.97
C PHE A 129 19.14 1.89 -2.79
N ASN A 130 19.74 1.00 -1.98
CA ASN A 130 20.67 1.40 -0.94
C ASN A 130 21.95 2.03 -1.53
N LEU A 131 22.44 1.51 -2.66
CA LEU A 131 23.56 2.11 -3.39
C LEU A 131 23.18 3.39 -4.13
N VAL A 132 21.91 3.53 -4.52
CA VAL A 132 21.39 4.68 -5.27
C VAL A 132 21.15 5.88 -4.35
N ALA A 133 20.51 5.67 -3.19
CA ALA A 133 20.06 6.75 -2.32
C ALA A 133 20.09 6.41 -0.81
N SER A 134 20.81 5.37 -0.40
CA SER A 134 20.92 4.91 1.00
C SER A 134 19.57 4.54 1.64
N GLY A 135 18.63 4.07 0.82
CA GLY A 135 17.29 3.65 1.24
C GLY A 135 16.82 2.41 0.51
N ASN A 136 15.51 2.21 0.44
CA ASN A 136 14.87 1.08 -0.23
C ASN A 136 14.02 1.56 -1.41
N HIS A 137 13.83 0.71 -2.41
CA HIS A 137 12.80 0.89 -3.42
C HIS A 137 11.47 0.42 -2.85
N HIS A 138 10.82 1.27 -2.06
CA HIS A 138 9.60 0.93 -1.29
C HIS A 138 8.31 1.23 -2.03
N ALA A 139 8.37 1.64 -3.29
CA ALA A 139 7.20 1.90 -4.12
C ALA A 139 6.39 0.62 -4.39
N LYS A 140 5.07 0.77 -4.53
CA LYS A 140 4.13 -0.30 -4.81
C LYS A 140 3.07 0.21 -5.77
N TYR A 141 3.37 0.09 -7.05
CA TYR A 141 2.45 0.49 -8.12
C TYR A 141 2.71 -0.34 -9.38
N PHE A 142 1.75 -0.37 -10.27
CA PHE A 142 1.97 -0.86 -11.62
C PHE A 142 1.19 -0.03 -12.63
N VAL A 143 1.72 0.03 -13.85
CA VAL A 143 1.15 0.76 -14.98
C VAL A 143 0.76 -0.24 -16.05
N VAL A 144 -0.48 -0.12 -16.55
CA VAL A 144 -0.99 -0.92 -17.65
C VAL A 144 -1.12 -0.05 -18.89
N ASP A 145 -0.47 -0.48 -19.98
CA ASP A 145 -0.52 0.16 -21.30
C ASP A 145 -0.16 1.66 -21.33
N GLY A 146 0.46 2.18 -20.26
CA GLY A 146 0.75 3.60 -20.09
C GLY A 146 -0.49 4.48 -19.88
N LYS A 147 -1.64 3.90 -19.54
CA LYS A 147 -2.95 4.59 -19.46
C LYS A 147 -3.63 4.44 -18.10
N GLU A 148 -3.39 3.34 -17.45
CA GLU A 148 -4.02 2.93 -16.22
C GLU A 148 -2.97 2.59 -15.17
N VAL A 149 -3.22 2.97 -13.93
CA VAL A 149 -2.30 2.78 -12.83
C VAL A 149 -3.03 2.20 -11.62
N PHE A 150 -2.39 1.27 -10.95
CA PHE A 150 -2.65 0.95 -9.56
C PHE A 150 -1.53 1.53 -8.69
N LEU A 151 -1.90 2.15 -7.57
CA LEU A 151 -0.98 2.63 -6.53
C LEU A 151 -1.60 2.36 -5.16
N GLY A 152 -0.81 1.85 -4.20
CA GLY A 152 -1.34 1.62 -2.86
C GLY A 152 -0.31 1.14 -1.86
N SER A 153 -0.81 0.75 -0.70
CA SER A 153 0.03 0.19 0.36
C SER A 153 0.33 -1.30 0.16
N GLN A 154 -0.40 -1.97 -0.72
CA GLN A 154 -0.31 -3.41 -0.94
C GLN A 154 1.03 -3.82 -1.54
N ASN A 155 1.76 -4.67 -0.84
CA ASN A 155 2.89 -5.38 -1.42
C ASN A 155 2.40 -6.46 -2.41
N PHE A 156 3.26 -6.89 -3.32
CA PHE A 156 3.00 -8.02 -4.20
C PHE A 156 3.14 -9.34 -3.42
N ASP A 157 2.22 -9.53 -2.48
CA ASP A 157 2.27 -10.53 -1.41
C ASP A 157 0.86 -11.05 -1.11
N TRP A 158 0.73 -12.38 -0.97
CA TRP A 158 -0.53 -13.03 -0.65
C TRP A 158 -1.15 -12.51 0.66
N ARG A 159 -0.31 -12.14 1.65
CA ARG A 159 -0.77 -11.58 2.94
C ARG A 159 -1.39 -10.20 2.78
N SER A 160 -0.79 -9.37 1.93
CA SER A 160 -1.33 -8.04 1.57
C SER A 160 -2.70 -8.10 0.89
N LEU A 161 -3.05 -9.24 0.30
CA LEU A 161 -4.34 -9.42 -0.38
C LEU A 161 -5.43 -9.99 0.53
N SER A 162 -5.08 -10.70 1.61
CA SER A 162 -6.05 -11.46 2.42
C SER A 162 -5.87 -11.40 3.94
N GLN A 163 -4.73 -10.92 4.46
CA GLN A 163 -4.38 -10.98 5.88
C GLN A 163 -3.98 -9.64 6.49
N ILE A 164 -3.91 -8.59 5.69
CA ILE A 164 -3.46 -7.26 6.08
C ILE A 164 -4.52 -6.23 5.70
N HIS A 165 -4.71 -5.19 6.52
CA HIS A 165 -5.59 -4.08 6.20
C HIS A 165 -4.86 -3.06 5.32
N GLU A 166 -5.26 -2.99 4.06
CA GLU A 166 -4.61 -2.18 3.03
C GLU A 166 -5.63 -1.32 2.27
N LEU A 167 -5.16 -0.18 1.75
CA LEU A 167 -5.93 0.68 0.87
C LEU A 167 -5.08 1.06 -0.35
N GLY A 168 -5.67 1.02 -1.52
CA GLY A 168 -5.05 1.43 -2.77
C GLY A 168 -6.05 2.12 -3.69
N VAL A 169 -5.56 2.60 -4.80
CA VAL A 169 -6.36 3.28 -5.81
C VAL A 169 -5.98 2.82 -7.21
N ARG A 170 -6.99 2.56 -8.02
CA ARG A 170 -6.89 2.41 -9.47
C ARG A 170 -7.24 3.76 -10.11
N ILE A 171 -6.42 4.23 -11.04
CA ILE A 171 -6.60 5.50 -11.73
C ILE A 171 -6.46 5.28 -13.24
N VAL A 172 -7.48 5.67 -14.00
CA VAL A 172 -7.43 5.75 -15.47
C VAL A 172 -7.30 7.23 -15.82
N HIS A 173 -6.08 7.72 -15.90
CA HIS A 173 -5.80 9.10 -16.22
C HIS A 173 -4.46 9.21 -16.95
N PRO A 174 -4.42 9.64 -18.22
CA PRO A 174 -3.19 9.61 -19.04
C PRO A 174 -2.02 10.39 -18.42
N HIS A 175 -2.30 11.51 -17.76
CA HIS A 175 -1.26 12.32 -17.11
C HIS A 175 -0.62 11.57 -15.93
N ILE A 176 -1.44 11.01 -15.01
CA ILE A 176 -0.93 10.27 -13.84
C ILE A 176 -0.22 8.99 -14.28
N ALA A 177 -0.82 8.24 -15.21
CA ALA A 177 -0.21 7.03 -15.75
C ALA A 177 1.10 7.33 -16.49
N GLY A 178 1.17 8.44 -17.23
CA GLY A 178 2.38 8.88 -17.91
C GLY A 178 3.50 9.28 -16.95
N GLN A 179 3.18 9.98 -15.84
CA GLN A 179 4.16 10.31 -14.79
C GLN A 179 4.74 9.05 -14.14
N LEU A 180 3.90 8.07 -13.80
CA LEU A 180 4.34 6.83 -13.17
C LEU A 180 5.05 5.88 -14.15
N ALA A 181 4.67 5.88 -15.42
CA ALA A 181 5.40 5.16 -16.46
C ALA A 181 6.82 5.77 -16.67
N PHE A 182 6.94 7.10 -16.67
CA PHE A 182 8.24 7.76 -16.74
C PHE A 182 9.11 7.43 -15.53
N LEU A 183 8.54 7.49 -14.31
CA LEU A 183 9.24 7.13 -13.07
C LEU A 183 9.72 5.68 -13.11
N PHE A 184 8.87 4.77 -13.59
CA PHE A 184 9.23 3.36 -13.75
C PHE A 184 10.44 3.20 -14.68
N GLU A 185 10.44 3.85 -15.84
CA GLU A 185 11.57 3.79 -16.80
C GLU A 185 12.87 4.33 -16.20
N MET A 186 12.80 5.45 -15.45
CA MET A 186 13.97 5.97 -14.73
C MET A 186 14.54 4.93 -13.77
N ASP A 187 13.71 4.40 -12.90
CA ASP A 187 14.14 3.44 -11.87
C ASP A 187 14.58 2.11 -12.51
N PHE A 188 13.91 1.69 -13.57
CA PHE A 188 14.26 0.50 -14.33
C PHE A 188 15.60 0.64 -15.06
N ALA A 189 15.94 1.85 -15.51
CA ALA A 189 17.25 2.16 -16.08
C ALA A 189 18.37 2.15 -15.03
N LEU A 190 18.10 2.60 -13.80
CA LEU A 190 19.05 2.54 -12.68
C LEU A 190 19.37 1.11 -12.26
N ALA A 191 18.47 0.16 -12.52
CA ALA A 191 18.63 -1.26 -12.22
C ALA A 191 19.33 -2.05 -13.33
N ARG A 192 19.91 -1.37 -14.35
CA ARG A 192 20.62 -2.02 -15.48
C ARG A 192 21.87 -2.76 -15.05
N ASP A 193 22.02 -3.97 -15.55
CA ASP A 193 23.32 -4.63 -15.58
C ASP A 193 24.20 -4.04 -16.69
N ARG A 194 25.54 -4.08 -16.52
CA ARG A 194 26.51 -3.58 -17.52
C ARG A 194 26.37 -4.22 -18.90
N ASN A 195 25.81 -5.43 -18.96
CA ASN A 195 25.62 -6.23 -20.19
C ASN A 195 24.22 -6.06 -20.82
N ASP A 196 23.36 -5.21 -20.25
CA ASP A 196 22.00 -5.03 -20.74
C ASP A 196 22.00 -4.07 -21.95
N THR A 197 21.75 -4.62 -23.11
CA THR A 197 21.72 -3.90 -24.40
C THR A 197 20.37 -3.27 -24.74
N LEU A 198 19.35 -3.47 -23.90
CA LEU A 198 18.02 -2.91 -24.16
C LEU A 198 18.03 -1.39 -24.01
N GLU A 199 17.79 -0.69 -25.10
CA GLU A 199 17.57 0.74 -25.08
C GLU A 199 16.28 1.05 -24.28
N SER A 200 16.41 1.85 -23.22
CA SER A 200 15.25 2.43 -22.58
C SER A 200 14.81 3.65 -23.41
N ASN A 201 13.60 3.61 -23.94
CA ASN A 201 12.97 4.76 -24.56
C ASN A 201 11.93 5.30 -23.58
N PRO A 202 12.33 6.17 -22.63
CA PRO A 202 11.40 6.63 -21.62
C PRO A 202 10.24 7.38 -22.28
N PRO A 203 8.99 7.17 -21.80
CA PRO A 203 7.86 7.95 -22.28
C PRO A 203 8.11 9.44 -22.01
N VAL A 204 7.53 10.29 -22.83
CA VAL A 204 7.61 11.74 -22.59
C VAL A 204 6.87 12.06 -21.28
N MET A 205 7.56 12.75 -20.37
CA MET A 205 6.95 13.20 -19.11
C MET A 205 5.79 14.14 -19.43
N PRO A 206 4.56 13.84 -18.95
CA PRO A 206 3.43 14.75 -19.11
C PRO A 206 3.69 16.08 -18.43
N ARG A 207 3.45 17.19 -19.12
CA ARG A 207 3.67 18.54 -18.60
C ARG A 207 2.40 19.12 -17.96
N GLY A 208 2.58 19.93 -16.93
CA GLY A 208 1.49 20.63 -16.23
C GLY A 208 0.80 19.78 -15.16
N PRO A 209 -0.04 20.37 -14.32
CA PRO A 209 -0.77 19.67 -13.29
C PRO A 209 -1.94 18.86 -13.88
N ALA A 210 -2.20 17.67 -13.33
CA ALA A 210 -3.48 17.03 -13.49
C ALA A 210 -4.51 17.75 -12.61
N LYS A 211 -5.64 18.12 -13.20
CA LYS A 211 -6.72 18.76 -12.43
C LYS A 211 -7.15 17.84 -11.27
N ASP A 212 -7.15 18.41 -10.06
CA ASP A 212 -7.60 17.74 -8.82
C ASP A 212 -6.81 16.45 -8.45
N MET A 213 -5.71 16.15 -9.14
CA MET A 213 -4.81 15.04 -8.83
C MET A 213 -3.35 15.48 -8.86
N GLU A 214 -2.54 14.94 -7.95
CA GLU A 214 -1.12 15.25 -7.85
C GLU A 214 -0.35 14.03 -7.36
N VAL A 215 0.80 13.76 -7.98
CA VAL A 215 1.73 12.70 -7.57
C VAL A 215 2.85 13.33 -6.74
N GLY A 216 3.16 12.69 -5.60
CA GLY A 216 4.34 12.97 -4.79
C GLY A 216 5.33 11.83 -4.88
N VAL A 217 6.61 12.12 -5.03
CA VAL A 217 7.67 11.10 -5.17
C VAL A 217 8.81 11.39 -4.21
N SER A 218 9.40 10.35 -3.62
CA SER A 218 10.64 10.44 -2.84
C SER A 218 11.72 9.52 -3.45
N PRO A 219 13.00 9.74 -3.15
CA PRO A 219 13.54 10.87 -2.40
C PRO A 219 13.66 12.13 -3.30
N PRO A 220 13.78 13.33 -2.72
CA PRO A 220 13.78 14.59 -3.47
C PRO A 220 14.83 14.66 -4.59
N GLN A 221 16.04 14.16 -4.33
CA GLN A 221 17.17 14.18 -5.29
C GLN A 221 16.96 13.27 -6.51
N LEU A 222 15.99 12.35 -6.47
CA LEU A 222 15.63 11.44 -7.57
C LEU A 222 14.18 11.64 -8.00
N THR A 223 13.59 12.77 -7.66
CA THR A 223 12.25 13.14 -8.12
C THR A 223 12.37 13.78 -9.50
N PRO A 224 11.67 13.26 -10.53
CA PRO A 224 11.76 13.84 -11.88
C PRO A 224 11.21 15.25 -11.95
N ASP A 225 11.78 16.08 -12.85
CA ASP A 225 11.21 17.38 -13.16
C ASP A 225 9.75 17.24 -13.60
N GLY A 226 8.88 18.09 -13.06
CA GLY A 226 7.43 18.04 -13.33
C GLY A 226 6.62 17.19 -12.35
N ILE A 227 7.28 16.52 -11.40
CA ILE A 227 6.66 15.89 -10.21
C ILE A 227 7.19 16.60 -8.97
N ARG A 228 6.36 16.71 -7.93
CA ARG A 228 6.80 17.32 -6.66
C ARG A 228 7.36 16.25 -5.70
N PRO A 229 8.32 16.62 -4.83
CA PRO A 229 8.74 15.74 -3.73
C PRO A 229 7.57 15.39 -2.78
N ALA A 230 7.55 14.16 -2.29
CA ALA A 230 6.43 13.62 -1.49
C ALA A 230 6.16 14.41 -0.19
N LEU A 231 7.21 14.81 0.53
CA LEU A 231 7.05 15.54 1.80
C LEU A 231 6.35 16.88 1.65
N PRO A 232 6.77 17.83 0.79
CA PRO A 232 6.03 19.06 0.54
C PRO A 232 4.57 18.84 0.14
N VAL A 233 4.29 17.83 -0.69
CA VAL A 233 2.93 17.49 -1.11
C VAL A 233 2.07 17.09 0.09
N LEU A 234 2.59 16.25 0.98
CA LEU A 234 1.88 15.85 2.21
C LEU A 234 1.70 17.03 3.18
N LEU A 235 2.73 17.86 3.38
CA LEU A 235 2.63 19.04 4.25
C LEU A 235 1.52 19.99 3.79
N ASP A 236 1.37 20.19 2.47
CA ASP A 236 0.29 21.02 1.91
C ASP A 236 -1.10 20.42 2.21
N VAL A 237 -1.24 19.09 2.21
CA VAL A 237 -2.50 18.44 2.61
C VAL A 237 -2.81 18.71 4.09
N ILE A 238 -1.83 18.54 4.99
CA ILE A 238 -1.99 18.82 6.43
C ILE A 238 -2.36 20.30 6.67
N ARG A 239 -1.67 21.22 6.00
CA ARG A 239 -1.92 22.66 6.09
C ARG A 239 -3.29 23.06 5.58
N SER A 240 -3.81 22.37 4.60
CA SER A 240 -5.12 22.66 4.00
C SER A 240 -6.30 22.26 4.87
N ALA A 241 -6.10 21.37 5.85
CA ALA A 241 -7.15 20.92 6.77
C ALA A 241 -7.69 22.09 7.63
N ARG A 242 -9.02 22.21 7.72
CA ARG A 242 -9.73 23.25 8.47
C ARG A 242 -10.56 22.73 9.64
N TYR A 243 -11.07 21.50 9.53
CA TYR A 243 -11.99 20.92 10.52
C TYR A 243 -11.50 19.59 11.07
N ALA A 244 -11.08 18.69 10.20
CA ALA A 244 -10.69 17.34 10.56
C ALA A 244 -9.56 16.79 9.69
N LEU A 245 -8.68 16.03 10.31
CA LEU A 245 -7.61 15.29 9.64
C LEU A 245 -7.59 13.86 10.19
N SER A 246 -8.01 12.90 9.38
CA SER A 246 -7.99 11.48 9.70
C SER A 246 -6.77 10.83 9.04
N ILE A 247 -5.90 10.19 9.82
CA ILE A 247 -4.61 9.64 9.35
C ILE A 247 -4.51 8.19 9.76
N GLN A 248 -4.21 7.29 8.82
CA GLN A 248 -3.91 5.89 9.10
C GLN A 248 -2.53 5.53 8.55
N LEU A 249 -1.70 4.92 9.40
CA LEU A 249 -0.32 4.55 9.07
C LEU A 249 0.04 3.17 9.63
N LEU A 250 0.98 2.50 8.98
CA LEU A 250 1.69 1.38 9.60
C LEU A 250 2.59 1.90 10.73
N ARG A 251 3.43 2.90 10.41
CA ARG A 251 4.43 3.48 11.31
C ARG A 251 4.47 4.99 11.22
N TYR A 252 4.79 5.60 12.35
CA TYR A 252 5.05 7.02 12.52
C TYR A 252 6.27 7.19 13.43
N SER A 253 7.21 8.06 13.05
CA SER A 253 8.30 8.45 13.94
C SER A 253 8.71 9.90 13.70
N ALA A 254 8.95 10.63 14.79
CA ALA A 254 9.56 11.96 14.80
C ALA A 254 11.09 11.91 15.00
N HIS A 255 11.69 10.72 14.92
CA HIS A 255 13.12 10.50 15.05
C HIS A 255 13.68 9.62 13.94
N GLN A 256 14.98 9.78 13.64
CA GLN A 256 15.76 8.82 12.87
C GLN A 256 17.01 8.46 13.67
N GLY A 257 17.01 7.28 14.29
CA GLY A 257 18.01 6.94 15.29
C GLY A 257 17.93 7.92 16.48
N SER A 258 19.03 8.61 16.78
CA SER A 258 19.08 9.66 17.81
C SER A 258 18.74 11.07 17.31
N GLU A 259 18.57 11.26 15.99
CA GLU A 259 18.25 12.56 15.41
C GLU A 259 16.75 12.83 15.46
N GLN A 260 16.39 13.99 15.99
CA GLN A 260 15.00 14.48 15.93
C GLN A 260 14.65 14.91 14.51
N TRP A 261 13.49 14.47 14.04
CA TRP A 261 12.90 14.89 12.79
C TRP A 261 11.41 15.12 12.98
N ASP A 262 11.07 16.33 13.29
CA ASP A 262 9.74 16.74 13.76
C ASP A 262 8.88 17.45 12.72
N SER A 263 9.33 17.51 11.46
CA SER A 263 8.62 18.24 10.39
C SER A 263 7.13 17.89 10.30
N LEU A 264 6.77 16.59 10.40
CA LEU A 264 5.38 16.17 10.38
C LEU A 264 4.68 16.41 11.72
N GLN A 265 5.38 16.17 12.83
CA GLN A 265 4.86 16.38 14.18
C GLN A 265 4.50 17.86 14.39
N GLU A 266 5.35 18.77 13.96
CA GLU A 266 5.11 20.21 14.05
C GLU A 266 3.90 20.65 13.21
N GLU A 267 3.76 20.14 11.98
CA GLU A 267 2.59 20.46 11.15
C GLU A 267 1.28 19.90 11.75
N LEU A 268 1.31 18.73 12.39
CA LEU A 268 0.14 18.19 13.09
C LEU A 268 -0.22 19.04 14.32
N ARG A 269 0.78 19.50 15.09
CA ARG A 269 0.59 20.41 16.22
C ARG A 269 -0.01 21.75 15.76
N GLN A 270 0.51 22.31 14.68
CA GLN A 270 -0.01 23.56 14.10
C GLN A 270 -1.44 23.38 13.57
N ALA A 271 -1.75 22.25 12.92
CA ALA A 271 -3.13 21.96 12.52
C ALA A 271 -4.06 21.90 13.74
N ALA A 272 -3.68 21.20 14.80
CA ALA A 272 -4.42 21.11 16.05
C ALA A 272 -4.59 22.48 16.74
N ALA A 273 -3.54 23.32 16.75
CA ALA A 273 -3.58 24.67 17.27
C ALA A 273 -4.55 25.60 16.48
N ARG A 274 -4.74 25.35 15.19
CA ARG A 274 -5.77 26.02 14.36
C ARG A 274 -7.20 25.53 14.67
N GLY A 275 -7.37 24.55 15.55
CA GLY A 275 -8.67 23.94 15.89
C GLY A 275 -9.06 22.73 15.05
N VAL A 276 -8.15 22.22 14.21
CA VAL A 276 -8.39 20.99 13.45
C VAL A 276 -8.39 19.78 14.39
N ARG A 277 -9.42 18.93 14.30
CA ARG A 277 -9.43 17.64 14.99
C ARG A 277 -8.54 16.66 14.26
N VAL A 278 -7.39 16.32 14.85
CA VAL A 278 -6.42 15.38 14.32
C VAL A 278 -6.64 14.00 14.93
N GLN A 279 -6.89 13.00 14.11
CA GLN A 279 -7.07 11.60 14.49
C GLN A 279 -5.99 10.76 13.80
N LEU A 280 -5.05 10.22 14.58
CA LEU A 280 -3.97 9.37 14.08
C LEU A 280 -4.18 7.92 14.55
N LEU A 281 -4.33 7.02 13.60
CA LEU A 281 -4.40 5.59 13.82
C LEU A 281 -3.13 4.93 13.30
N VAL A 282 -2.44 4.19 14.16
CA VAL A 282 -1.23 3.45 13.81
C VAL A 282 -1.39 1.96 14.13
N SER A 283 -0.57 1.13 13.51
CA SER A 283 -0.52 -0.28 13.85
C SER A 283 0.15 -0.50 15.21
N ASN A 284 -0.11 -1.65 15.83
CA ASN A 284 0.59 -2.08 17.04
C ASN A 284 2.10 -2.34 16.82
N TRP A 285 2.59 -2.36 15.56
CA TRP A 285 4.03 -2.41 15.29
C TRP A 285 4.73 -1.11 15.68
N SER A 286 4.01 0.00 15.81
CA SER A 286 4.54 1.28 16.34
C SER A 286 4.64 1.32 17.85
N THR A 287 4.39 0.21 18.56
CA THR A 287 4.56 0.15 20.03
C THR A 287 5.99 -0.10 20.46
N GLN A 288 6.93 -0.26 19.55
CA GLN A 288 8.36 -0.33 19.86
C GLN A 288 8.95 1.08 20.10
N SER A 289 10.05 1.13 20.84
CA SER A 289 10.82 2.37 21.02
C SER A 289 11.72 2.62 19.79
N PRO A 290 11.90 3.87 19.31
CA PRO A 290 11.40 5.13 19.91
C PRO A 290 9.99 5.52 19.51
N GLU A 291 9.37 4.89 18.51
CA GLU A 291 8.09 5.31 17.88
C GLU A 291 6.97 5.49 18.92
N ILE A 292 6.90 4.59 19.91
CA ILE A 292 5.88 4.67 20.95
C ILE A 292 5.99 5.95 21.79
N GLN A 293 7.22 6.46 21.99
CA GLN A 293 7.43 7.70 22.74
C GLN A 293 6.93 8.91 21.93
N ASP A 294 7.22 8.94 20.63
CA ASP A 294 6.73 10.00 19.74
C ASP A 294 5.19 10.05 19.72
N LEU A 295 4.54 8.89 19.68
CA LEU A 295 3.09 8.77 19.70
C LEU A 295 2.49 9.23 21.03
N LYS A 296 3.10 8.86 22.16
CA LYS A 296 2.70 9.30 23.49
C LYS A 296 2.84 10.80 23.66
N GLU A 297 3.92 11.37 23.15
CA GLU A 297 4.14 12.81 23.16
C GLU A 297 3.09 13.53 22.33
N LEU A 298 2.86 13.08 21.09
CA LEU A 298 1.87 13.66 20.20
C LEU A 298 0.45 13.62 20.79
N SER A 299 0.09 12.53 21.48
CA SER A 299 -1.24 12.38 22.10
C SER A 299 -1.54 13.33 23.27
N ARG A 300 -0.53 14.02 23.79
CA ARG A 300 -0.71 15.02 24.87
C ARG A 300 -1.16 16.38 24.35
N PHE A 301 -1.10 16.60 23.04
CA PHE A 301 -1.54 17.88 22.46
C PHE A 301 -3.05 17.95 22.37
N PRO A 302 -3.67 19.09 22.74
CA PRO A 302 -5.08 19.31 22.54
C PRO A 302 -5.48 19.10 21.06
N ASN A 303 -6.68 18.59 20.82
CA ASN A 303 -7.22 18.28 19.48
C ASN A 303 -6.46 17.19 18.70
N ILE A 304 -5.51 16.47 19.32
CA ILE A 304 -4.86 15.28 18.71
C ILE A 304 -5.26 14.05 19.51
N GLU A 305 -5.88 13.09 18.84
CA GLU A 305 -6.17 11.77 19.39
C GLU A 305 -5.37 10.71 18.62
N VAL A 306 -4.65 9.86 19.36
CA VAL A 306 -3.87 8.75 18.78
C VAL A 306 -4.48 7.43 19.23
N ARG A 307 -4.71 6.52 18.29
CA ARG A 307 -5.16 5.14 18.57
C ARG A 307 -4.21 4.12 17.98
N ILE A 308 -4.11 2.98 18.64
CA ILE A 308 -3.34 1.81 18.20
C ILE A 308 -4.32 0.74 17.76
N ALA A 309 -4.16 0.25 16.54
CA ALA A 309 -4.92 -0.86 16.00
C ALA A 309 -4.16 -2.17 16.22
N THR A 310 -4.84 -3.16 16.82
CA THR A 310 -4.34 -4.52 17.04
C THR A 310 -5.30 -5.50 16.39
N ILE A 311 -4.99 -5.95 15.19
CA ILE A 311 -5.79 -6.95 14.48
C ILE A 311 -5.55 -8.31 15.14
N PRO A 312 -6.60 -9.02 15.60
CA PRO A 312 -6.44 -10.31 16.27
C PRO A 312 -5.84 -11.36 15.34
N GLU A 313 -5.03 -12.23 15.90
CA GLU A 313 -4.48 -13.40 15.19
C GLU A 313 -5.59 -14.34 14.71
N VAL A 314 -5.30 -15.13 13.68
CA VAL A 314 -6.19 -16.21 13.26
C VAL A 314 -6.15 -17.30 14.36
N PRO A 315 -7.30 -17.78 14.85
CA PRO A 315 -7.31 -18.82 15.87
C PRO A 315 -6.44 -20.02 15.50
N GLY A 316 -5.47 -20.35 16.36
CA GLY A 316 -4.56 -21.48 16.16
C GLY A 316 -3.48 -21.32 15.09
N ARG A 317 -3.38 -20.14 14.44
CA ARG A 317 -2.38 -19.91 13.38
C ARG A 317 -1.74 -18.53 13.52
N PHE A 318 -0.45 -18.49 13.78
CA PHE A 318 0.36 -17.28 13.62
C PHE A 318 0.80 -17.12 12.17
N ILE A 319 0.57 -15.94 11.59
CA ILE A 319 1.00 -15.59 10.21
C ILE A 319 2.06 -14.49 10.32
N PRO A 320 3.33 -14.78 10.05
CA PRO A 320 4.39 -13.77 10.12
C PRO A 320 4.11 -12.58 9.21
N TYR A 321 4.40 -11.38 9.70
CA TYR A 321 4.22 -10.10 8.98
C TYR A 321 2.78 -9.83 8.49
N ALA A 322 1.77 -10.38 9.18
CA ALA A 322 0.36 -10.20 8.87
C ALA A 322 -0.43 -9.68 10.07
N ARG A 323 -1.75 -9.67 9.97
CA ARG A 323 -2.69 -9.23 11.02
C ARG A 323 -2.39 -7.82 11.53
N VAL A 324 -2.18 -6.91 10.60
CA VAL A 324 -1.72 -5.54 10.84
C VAL A 324 -2.48 -4.55 9.95
N VAL A 325 -2.59 -3.29 10.40
CA VAL A 325 -2.95 -2.17 9.52
C VAL A 325 -1.70 -1.67 8.82
N HIS A 326 -1.72 -1.68 7.50
CA HIS A 326 -0.56 -1.32 6.68
C HIS A 326 -0.84 -0.21 5.68
N SER A 327 -2.10 0.26 5.57
CA SER A 327 -2.46 1.40 4.75
C SER A 327 -1.71 2.67 5.18
N LYS A 328 -1.41 3.55 4.24
CA LYS A 328 -0.84 4.87 4.46
C LYS A 328 -1.69 5.88 3.72
N TYR A 329 -2.56 6.56 4.46
CA TYR A 329 -3.39 7.62 3.89
C TYR A 329 -3.78 8.67 4.94
N ALA A 330 -4.13 9.84 4.45
CA ALA A 330 -4.67 10.93 5.24
C ALA A 330 -5.85 11.57 4.51
N VAL A 331 -6.91 11.87 5.24
CA VAL A 331 -8.10 12.54 4.72
C VAL A 331 -8.27 13.88 5.42
N ALA A 332 -8.26 14.97 4.66
CA ALA A 332 -8.52 16.31 5.15
C ALA A 332 -9.97 16.72 4.77
N ASP A 333 -10.80 17.00 5.77
CA ASP A 333 -12.15 17.56 5.67
C ASP A 333 -13.10 16.80 4.72
N ASP A 334 -12.95 15.51 4.55
CA ASP A 334 -13.67 14.68 3.56
C ASP A 334 -13.54 15.16 2.10
N GLN A 335 -12.57 16.01 1.82
CA GLN A 335 -12.39 16.63 0.51
C GLN A 335 -11.09 16.23 -0.16
N ILE A 336 -10.04 16.00 0.61
CA ILE A 336 -8.70 15.69 0.10
C ILE A 336 -8.26 14.36 0.67
N LEU A 337 -7.86 13.46 -0.21
CA LEU A 337 -7.21 12.19 0.12
C LEU A 337 -5.76 12.23 -0.34
N TRP A 338 -4.83 12.08 0.59
CA TRP A 338 -3.46 11.65 0.32
C TRP A 338 -3.38 10.13 0.58
N LEU A 339 -2.83 9.37 -0.35
CA LEU A 339 -2.71 7.92 -0.26
C LEU A 339 -1.45 7.46 -0.99
N GLY A 340 -0.72 6.49 -0.40
CA GLY A 340 0.44 5.94 -1.09
C GLY A 340 1.24 4.90 -0.33
N THR A 341 2.54 4.92 -0.58
CA THR A 341 3.44 3.90 -0.07
C THR A 341 4.25 4.37 1.15
N THR A 342 4.23 5.66 1.44
CA THR A 342 5.15 6.32 2.38
C THR A 342 4.70 6.17 3.83
N ASN A 343 5.47 5.46 4.67
CA ASN A 343 5.36 5.60 6.12
C ASN A 343 5.88 6.99 6.56
N TRP A 344 5.34 7.52 7.65
CA TRP A 344 5.73 8.82 8.13
C TRP A 344 6.99 8.73 9.02
N GLU A 345 8.10 8.46 8.35
CA GLU A 345 9.44 8.35 8.90
C GLU A 345 10.41 9.07 7.97
N ARG A 346 11.42 9.76 8.51
CA ARG A 346 12.38 10.57 7.73
C ARG A 346 12.98 9.81 6.54
N GLY A 347 13.46 8.59 6.76
CA GLY A 347 14.10 7.77 5.73
C GLY A 347 13.19 7.46 4.53
N MET A 348 11.86 7.37 4.77
CA MET A 348 10.90 7.13 3.70
C MET A 348 10.76 8.33 2.76
N PHE A 349 10.87 9.55 3.28
CA PHE A 349 10.81 10.77 2.47
C PHE A 349 12.15 11.17 1.86
N MET A 350 13.27 10.89 2.54
CA MET A 350 14.57 11.49 2.21
C MET A 350 15.51 10.56 1.46
N THR A 351 15.34 9.22 1.61
CA THR A 351 16.30 8.25 1.05
C THR A 351 15.63 7.08 0.32
N SER A 352 14.39 6.75 0.63
CA SER A 352 13.68 5.63 -0.02
C SER A 352 12.80 6.09 -1.18
N ARG A 353 12.66 5.24 -2.21
CA ARG A 353 11.68 5.45 -3.28
C ARG A 353 10.29 5.16 -2.76
N ASN A 354 9.46 6.18 -2.68
CA ASN A 354 8.04 6.06 -2.44
C ASN A 354 7.24 6.86 -3.47
N VAL A 355 5.98 6.52 -3.60
CA VAL A 355 5.03 7.19 -4.49
C VAL A 355 3.71 7.35 -3.76
N ASP A 356 3.18 8.56 -3.80
CA ASP A 356 1.91 8.92 -3.19
C ASP A 356 1.06 9.70 -4.19
N VAL A 357 -0.24 9.68 -4.03
CA VAL A 357 -1.17 10.48 -4.82
C VAL A 357 -2.08 11.30 -3.91
N VAL A 358 -2.36 12.53 -4.32
CA VAL A 358 -3.38 13.39 -3.71
C VAL A 358 -4.55 13.49 -4.66
N LEU A 359 -5.73 13.22 -4.15
CA LEU A 359 -7.01 13.40 -4.84
C LEU A 359 -7.77 14.52 -4.12
N ARG A 360 -8.06 15.62 -4.84
CA ARG A 360 -8.73 16.79 -4.28
C ARG A 360 -10.19 16.83 -4.71
N ARG A 361 -11.08 17.33 -3.85
CA ARG A 361 -12.52 17.45 -4.08
C ARG A 361 -13.13 16.11 -4.52
N SER A 362 -12.68 15.02 -3.90
CA SER A 362 -12.95 13.69 -4.40
C SER A 362 -13.95 12.93 -3.55
N GLU A 363 -14.81 12.17 -4.19
CA GLU A 363 -15.67 11.19 -3.51
C GLU A 363 -14.82 10.09 -2.82
N GLN A 364 -13.61 9.84 -3.34
CA GLN A 364 -12.66 8.91 -2.76
C GLN A 364 -12.18 9.35 -1.36
N ALA A 365 -12.12 10.66 -1.10
CA ALA A 365 -11.81 11.16 0.25
C ALA A 365 -12.87 10.73 1.27
N LYS A 366 -14.16 10.87 0.94
CA LYS A 366 -15.26 10.40 1.78
C LYS A 366 -15.25 8.88 1.95
N GLN A 367 -14.96 8.15 0.88
CA GLN A 367 -14.85 6.68 0.95
C GLN A 367 -13.70 6.26 1.88
N ALA A 368 -12.51 6.85 1.75
CA ALA A 368 -11.37 6.57 2.63
C ALA A 368 -11.68 6.93 4.09
N ASN A 369 -12.39 8.04 4.34
CA ASN A 369 -12.78 8.40 5.70
C ASN A 369 -13.81 7.43 6.30
N ARG A 370 -14.72 6.85 5.51
CA ARG A 370 -15.60 5.77 6.01
C ARG A 370 -14.78 4.54 6.44
N VAL A 371 -13.80 4.13 5.62
CA VAL A 371 -12.88 3.03 5.98
C VAL A 371 -12.11 3.35 7.26
N PHE A 372 -11.63 4.59 7.39
CA PHE A 372 -10.96 5.07 8.61
C PHE A 372 -11.87 4.95 9.83
N LEU A 373 -13.08 5.51 9.77
CA LEU A 373 -14.03 5.54 10.89
C LEU A 373 -14.49 4.13 11.28
N GLN A 374 -14.65 3.22 10.32
CA GLN A 374 -14.98 1.83 10.61
C GLN A 374 -13.91 1.17 11.47
N LEU A 375 -12.63 1.32 11.11
CA LEU A 375 -11.51 0.80 11.89
C LEU A 375 -11.32 1.57 13.21
N TRP A 376 -11.41 2.91 13.17
CA TRP A 376 -11.29 3.78 14.34
C TRP A 376 -12.25 3.41 15.47
N ASN A 377 -13.48 3.02 15.11
CA ASN A 377 -14.54 2.64 16.04
C ASN A 377 -14.60 1.14 16.31
N ALA A 378 -13.75 0.34 15.68
CA ALA A 378 -13.73 -1.10 15.90
C ALA A 378 -13.14 -1.47 17.25
N SER A 379 -13.50 -2.62 17.78
CA SER A 379 -12.92 -3.19 19.03
C SER A 379 -11.42 -3.49 18.91
N TYR A 380 -10.88 -3.44 17.71
CA TYR A 380 -9.44 -3.62 17.41
C TYR A 380 -8.60 -2.38 17.72
N CYS A 381 -9.22 -1.23 17.96
CA CYS A 381 -8.54 0.05 18.17
C CYS A 381 -8.76 0.56 19.59
N ALA A 382 -7.67 0.97 20.22
CA ALA A 382 -7.70 1.58 21.54
C ALA A 382 -6.93 2.90 21.54
N PRO A 383 -7.39 3.93 22.28
CA PRO A 383 -6.61 5.14 22.49
C PRO A 383 -5.28 4.80 23.15
N ILE A 384 -4.24 5.53 22.78
CA ILE A 384 -2.95 5.40 23.42
C ILE A 384 -3.04 5.92 24.85
N ASP A 385 -2.48 5.17 25.81
CA ASP A 385 -2.31 5.60 27.19
C ASP A 385 -0.85 6.05 27.38
N PRO A 386 -0.59 7.35 27.63
CA PRO A 386 0.78 7.85 27.83
C PRO A 386 1.49 7.26 29.06
N GLN A 387 0.75 6.69 30.02
CA GLN A 387 1.32 6.09 31.24
C GLN A 387 1.60 4.58 31.08
N LYS A 388 0.97 3.93 30.11
CA LYS A 388 1.09 2.49 29.91
C LYS A 388 2.43 2.11 29.28
N GLU A 389 3.05 1.04 29.75
CA GLU A 389 4.12 0.35 29.02
C GLU A 389 3.51 -0.53 27.91
N TYR A 390 4.06 -0.41 26.71
CA TYR A 390 3.64 -1.20 25.57
C TYR A 390 4.69 -2.23 25.23
N VAL A 391 4.23 -3.47 25.02
CA VAL A 391 5.08 -4.57 24.56
C VAL A 391 4.90 -4.69 23.05
N PRO A 392 5.98 -4.62 22.26
CA PRO A 392 5.89 -4.84 20.83
C PRO A 392 5.31 -6.22 20.49
N PRO A 393 4.46 -6.33 19.46
CA PRO A 393 3.89 -7.61 19.10
C PRO A 393 4.96 -8.53 18.48
N ARG A 394 4.69 -9.82 18.50
CA ARG A 394 5.43 -10.76 17.68
C ARG A 394 5.14 -10.48 16.20
N VAL A 395 6.19 -10.33 15.38
CA VAL A 395 6.06 -10.02 13.93
C VAL A 395 6.54 -11.18 13.06
N ARG A 396 7.51 -11.99 13.56
CA ARG A 396 8.15 -13.11 12.86
C ARG A 396 8.34 -14.33 13.77
#